data_4202af243311e5a72eec8e1be0dfd99e
#
_entry.id   4202af243311e5a72eec8e1be0dfd99e
#
_cell.length_a   1.000
_cell.length_b   1.000
_cell.length_c   1.000
_cell.angle_alpha   90.00
_cell.angle_beta   90.00
_cell.angle_gamma   90.00
#
_symmetry.space_group_name_H-M   'P 1'
#
loop_
_entity.id
_entity.type
_entity.pdbx_description
1 polymer ?
#
loop_
_entity_poly.entity_id
_entity_poly.type
_entity_poly.pdbx_seq_one_letter_code
_entity_poly.pdbx_strand_id
1 'polypeptide(L)'
;GSLQPDEELGSRPLPAGQRLAMLMAANGGSESGVPASTQARTEAVIRGWFKRHGIDDSGMVLENGSGLSRIERLRPVQLAAVLNAAGESLWAPEFESSLPIVGIDGTMKRRLKGSQAASRARIKTGTLRNGVAVAGYVPDANGEQCIVVAIINHDNMDNGAGRGIVDALIDWTANSSSASAM
;
A
#
# COMPACT_ATOMS: atom_id res chain seq x y z
N GLY A 1 35.53 36.48 -6.33
CA GLY A 1 34.35 35.69 -6.63
C GLY A 1 33.57 35.48 -5.36
N SER A 2 32.49 36.24 -5.20
CA SER A 2 31.54 36.14 -4.10
C SER A 2 30.73 34.85 -4.28
N LEU A 3 30.81 33.97 -3.30
CA LEU A 3 29.87 32.87 -3.14
C LEU A 3 28.49 33.47 -2.87
N GLN A 4 27.51 33.15 -3.71
CA GLN A 4 26.11 33.48 -3.45
C GLN A 4 25.64 32.60 -2.29
N PRO A 5 24.79 33.14 -1.39
CA PRO A 5 24.19 32.35 -0.32
C PRO A 5 23.18 31.39 -0.93
N ASP A 6 23.16 30.22 -0.36
CA ASP A 6 22.34 29.04 -0.64
C ASP A 6 20.94 29.38 -1.15
N GLU A 7 20.66 28.97 -2.39
CA GLU A 7 19.29 28.81 -2.82
C GLU A 7 18.54 27.98 -1.77
N GLU A 8 17.53 28.61 -1.19
CA GLU A 8 16.56 27.95 -0.34
C GLU A 8 16.20 26.60 -0.98
N LEU A 9 16.63 25.52 -0.36
CA LEU A 9 16.01 24.22 -0.55
C LEU A 9 14.54 24.40 -0.10
N GLY A 10 13.73 24.97 -1.00
CA GLY A 10 12.31 25.09 -0.79
C GLY A 10 11.78 23.74 -0.33
N SER A 11 11.30 23.67 0.88
CA SER A 11 10.92 22.44 1.57
C SER A 11 9.88 21.72 0.74
N ARG A 12 10.37 20.82 -0.08
CA ARG A 12 9.51 19.90 -0.83
C ARG A 12 8.63 19.18 0.21
N PRO A 13 7.31 19.24 0.09
CA PRO A 13 6.45 18.63 1.10
C PRO A 13 6.81 17.15 1.21
N LEU A 14 7.02 16.69 2.44
CA LEU A 14 7.34 15.29 2.73
C LEU A 14 6.29 14.36 2.08
N PRO A 15 6.71 13.21 1.53
CA PRO A 15 5.78 12.19 1.07
C PRO A 15 4.71 11.86 2.11
N ALA A 16 3.49 11.58 1.67
CA ALA A 16 2.35 11.35 2.57
C ALA A 16 2.64 10.27 3.63
N GLY A 17 3.35 9.19 3.25
CA GLY A 17 3.77 8.14 4.19
C GLY A 17 4.71 8.65 5.29
N GLN A 18 5.69 9.52 4.95
CA GLN A 18 6.58 10.11 5.95
C GLN A 18 5.84 11.06 6.89
N ARG A 19 4.90 11.86 6.35
CA ARG A 19 4.06 12.73 7.20
C ARG A 19 3.21 11.91 8.16
N LEU A 20 2.60 10.84 7.67
CA LEU A 20 1.82 9.92 8.50
C LEU A 20 2.70 9.27 9.57
N ALA A 21 3.88 8.77 9.22
CA ALA A 21 4.83 8.19 10.14
C ALA A 21 5.25 9.17 11.25
N MET A 22 5.52 10.44 10.89
CA MET A 22 5.83 11.48 11.88
C MET A 22 4.66 11.80 12.80
N LEU A 23 3.43 11.88 12.27
CA LEU A 23 2.23 12.10 13.07
C LEU A 23 1.98 10.94 14.04
N MET A 24 2.14 9.70 13.61
CA MET A 24 2.02 8.52 14.45
C MET A 24 3.08 8.52 15.56
N ALA A 25 4.33 8.89 15.24
CA ALA A 25 5.40 8.99 16.22
C ALA A 25 5.16 10.13 17.24
N ALA A 26 4.57 11.25 16.81
CA ALA A 26 4.25 12.40 17.69
C ALA A 26 3.10 12.08 18.64
N ASN A 27 2.12 11.27 18.20
CA ASN A 27 0.94 10.88 18.99
C ASN A 27 1.16 9.62 19.84
N GLY A 28 2.25 8.89 19.62
CA GLY A 28 2.65 7.75 20.44
C GLY A 28 3.09 8.23 21.82
N GLY A 29 2.24 8.04 22.83
CA GLY A 29 2.48 8.50 24.21
C GLY A 29 3.80 7.99 24.78
N SER A 30 4.36 8.78 25.69
CA SER A 30 5.59 8.50 26.43
C SER A 30 5.33 7.45 27.50
N GLU A 31 5.37 6.17 27.14
CA GLU A 31 5.60 5.12 28.12
C GLU A 31 7.10 4.95 28.32
N SER A 32 7.52 4.78 29.58
CA SER A 32 8.92 4.55 29.96
C SER A 32 9.45 3.30 29.23
N GLY A 33 10.37 3.49 28.28
CA GLY A 33 10.89 2.48 27.38
C GLY A 33 10.75 2.83 25.89
N VAL A 34 10.27 4.05 25.57
CA VAL A 34 10.08 4.50 24.18
C VAL A 34 11.43 4.64 23.46
N PRO A 35 11.58 4.08 22.27
CA PRO A 35 12.78 4.20 21.44
C PRO A 35 13.14 5.66 21.14
N ALA A 36 14.42 5.99 21.15
CA ALA A 36 14.91 7.36 21.01
C ALA A 36 14.62 8.02 19.66
N SER A 37 14.45 7.26 18.57
CA SER A 37 14.25 7.79 17.22
C SER A 37 12.78 7.83 16.81
N THR A 38 12.41 8.79 15.94
CA THR A 38 11.08 8.88 15.32
C THR A 38 10.71 7.60 14.56
N GLN A 39 11.67 6.99 13.86
CA GLN A 39 11.45 5.73 13.14
C GLN A 39 11.06 4.60 14.10
N ALA A 40 11.80 4.41 15.18
CA ALA A 40 11.52 3.33 16.12
C ALA A 40 10.16 3.53 16.85
N ARG A 41 9.78 4.79 17.13
CA ARG A 41 8.43 5.09 17.65
C ARG A 41 7.34 4.76 16.63
N THR A 42 7.53 5.13 15.37
CA THR A 42 6.60 4.80 14.29
C THR A 42 6.45 3.30 14.14
N GLU A 43 7.56 2.55 14.13
CA GLU A 43 7.55 1.09 14.06
C GLU A 43 6.78 0.48 15.23
N ALA A 44 7.02 0.95 16.46
CA ALA A 44 6.31 0.47 17.63
C ALA A 44 4.79 0.69 17.54
N VAL A 45 4.34 1.86 17.03
CA VAL A 45 2.92 2.15 16.83
C VAL A 45 2.31 1.22 15.78
N ILE A 46 2.99 0.98 14.65
CA ILE A 46 2.51 0.08 13.59
C ILE A 46 2.43 -1.36 14.11
N ARG A 47 3.48 -1.87 14.79
CA ARG A 47 3.47 -3.21 15.38
C ARG A 47 2.39 -3.36 16.45
N GLY A 48 2.18 -2.33 17.27
CA GLY A 48 1.09 -2.28 18.24
C GLY A 48 -0.29 -2.34 17.56
N TRP A 49 -0.46 -1.69 16.41
CA TRP A 49 -1.69 -1.77 15.62
C TRP A 49 -1.90 -3.17 15.06
N PHE A 50 -0.87 -3.79 14.46
CA PHE A 50 -0.91 -5.18 13.98
C PHE A 50 -1.34 -6.13 15.09
N LYS A 51 -0.71 -6.03 16.28
CA LYS A 51 -1.05 -6.86 17.43
C LYS A 51 -2.51 -6.71 17.87
N ARG A 52 -3.04 -5.47 17.92
CA ARG A 52 -4.44 -5.23 18.30
C ARG A 52 -5.43 -5.83 17.30
N HIS A 53 -5.05 -5.98 16.04
CA HIS A 53 -5.89 -6.58 14.98
C HIS A 53 -5.57 -8.07 14.75
N GLY A 54 -4.76 -8.70 15.60
CA GLY A 54 -4.40 -10.11 15.46
C GLY A 54 -3.57 -10.43 14.22
N ILE A 55 -2.89 -9.42 13.65
CA ILE A 55 -2.07 -9.59 12.45
C ILE A 55 -0.64 -9.96 12.87
N ASP A 56 -0.14 -11.08 12.36
CA ASP A 56 1.23 -11.50 12.57
C ASP A 56 2.22 -10.56 11.85
N ASP A 57 3.07 -9.90 12.61
CA ASP A 57 4.09 -8.96 12.11
C ASP A 57 5.46 -9.60 11.88
N SER A 58 5.58 -10.92 11.97
CA SER A 58 6.83 -11.63 11.79
C SER A 58 7.41 -11.39 10.40
N GLY A 59 8.71 -11.10 10.33
CA GLY A 59 9.43 -10.78 9.09
C GLY A 59 9.12 -9.40 8.51
N MET A 60 8.27 -8.58 9.14
CA MET A 60 8.04 -7.20 8.74
C MET A 60 9.27 -6.35 9.04
N VAL A 61 9.72 -5.58 8.05
CA VAL A 61 10.79 -4.58 8.17
C VAL A 61 10.25 -3.25 7.71
N LEU A 62 10.31 -2.25 8.59
CA LEU A 62 9.89 -0.87 8.32
C LEU A 62 11.11 0.05 8.36
N GLU A 63 11.20 0.97 7.42
CA GLU A 63 12.30 1.95 7.36
C GLU A 63 11.77 3.36 7.61
N ASN A 64 11.24 4.02 6.61
CA ASN A 64 10.94 5.45 6.69
C ASN A 64 9.58 5.87 6.13
N GLY A 65 8.78 4.94 5.64
CA GLY A 65 7.45 5.21 5.09
C GLY A 65 7.43 6.07 3.82
N SER A 66 8.58 6.27 3.16
CA SER A 66 8.64 7.05 1.92
C SER A 66 8.03 6.35 0.72
N GLY A 67 7.89 5.02 0.79
CA GLY A 67 7.52 4.16 -0.33
C GLY A 67 8.64 3.95 -1.35
N LEU A 68 9.88 4.38 -1.03
CA LEU A 68 11.06 4.27 -1.89
C LEU A 68 12.15 3.38 -1.27
N SER A 69 11.90 2.84 -0.09
CA SER A 69 12.82 1.96 0.62
C SER A 69 13.09 0.68 -0.17
N ARG A 70 14.32 0.19 -0.06
CA ARG A 70 14.73 -1.10 -0.65
C ARG A 70 14.88 -2.20 0.38
N ILE A 71 14.76 -1.86 1.65
CA ILE A 71 14.89 -2.79 2.77
C ILE A 71 13.55 -3.10 3.44
N GLU A 72 12.51 -2.30 3.20
CA GLU A 72 11.16 -2.60 3.70
C GLU A 72 10.70 -3.97 3.21
N ARG A 73 10.14 -4.74 4.12
CA ARG A 73 9.60 -6.09 3.85
C ARG A 73 8.23 -6.22 4.46
N LEU A 74 7.30 -6.69 3.64
CA LEU A 74 5.95 -7.01 4.05
C LEU A 74 5.46 -8.22 3.25
N ARG A 75 4.82 -9.16 3.92
CA ARG A 75 4.22 -10.32 3.25
C ARG A 75 2.86 -9.94 2.64
N PRO A 76 2.49 -10.52 1.47
CA PRO A 76 1.17 -10.28 0.89
C PRO A 76 0.01 -10.51 1.86
N VAL A 77 0.09 -11.57 2.68
CA VAL A 77 -0.94 -11.86 3.69
C VAL A 77 -1.08 -10.76 4.75
N GLN A 78 0.02 -10.10 5.11
CA GLN A 78 -0.02 -8.97 6.05
C GLN A 78 -0.73 -7.77 5.43
N LEU A 79 -0.45 -7.45 4.15
CA LEU A 79 -1.18 -6.40 3.42
C LEU A 79 -2.66 -6.74 3.26
N ALA A 80 -2.98 -8.00 2.95
CA ALA A 80 -4.38 -8.44 2.85
C ALA A 80 -5.11 -8.27 4.19
N ALA A 81 -4.48 -8.63 5.31
CA ALA A 81 -5.05 -8.44 6.65
C ALA A 81 -5.25 -6.94 7.00
N VAL A 82 -4.31 -6.07 6.59
CA VAL A 82 -4.46 -4.60 6.75
C VAL A 82 -5.65 -4.10 5.93
N LEU A 83 -5.80 -4.53 4.67
CA LEU A 83 -6.94 -4.16 3.83
C LEU A 83 -8.25 -4.66 4.41
N ASN A 84 -8.29 -5.90 4.92
CA ASN A 84 -9.47 -6.45 5.57
C ASN A 84 -9.87 -5.60 6.80
N ALA A 85 -8.93 -5.33 7.69
CA ALA A 85 -9.18 -4.49 8.86
C ALA A 85 -9.62 -3.06 8.49
N ALA A 86 -9.10 -2.50 7.40
CA ALA A 86 -9.51 -1.19 6.89
C ALA A 86 -10.94 -1.23 6.33
N GLY A 87 -11.30 -2.28 5.57
CA GLY A 87 -12.63 -2.48 5.00
C GLY A 87 -13.71 -2.73 6.06
N GLU A 88 -13.34 -3.30 7.21
CA GLU A 88 -14.24 -3.51 8.35
C GLU A 88 -14.33 -2.30 9.30
N SER A 89 -13.52 -1.27 9.08
CA SER A 89 -13.46 -0.10 9.96
C SER A 89 -14.57 0.91 9.66
N LEU A 90 -14.84 1.80 10.62
CA LEU A 90 -15.73 2.95 10.41
C LEU A 90 -15.22 3.92 9.33
N TRP A 91 -13.94 3.83 8.97
CA TRP A 91 -13.29 4.66 7.97
C TRP A 91 -13.13 3.97 6.61
N ALA A 92 -13.83 2.85 6.40
CA ALA A 92 -13.75 2.09 5.15
C ALA A 92 -14.04 2.94 3.90
N PRO A 93 -15.11 3.77 3.86
CA PRO A 93 -15.41 4.59 2.68
C PRO A 93 -14.30 5.60 2.35
N GLU A 94 -13.72 6.26 3.36
CA GLU A 94 -12.64 7.22 3.19
C GLU A 94 -11.35 6.53 2.75
N PHE A 95 -11.06 5.37 3.34
CA PHE A 95 -9.90 4.58 2.96
C PHE A 95 -10.01 4.09 1.52
N GLU A 96 -11.11 3.48 1.14
CA GLU A 96 -11.34 3.02 -0.23
C GLU A 96 -11.31 4.16 -1.23
N SER A 97 -11.92 5.32 -0.91
CA SER A 97 -11.90 6.49 -1.79
C SER A 97 -10.52 7.08 -2.00
N SER A 98 -9.58 6.80 -1.10
CA SER A 98 -8.17 7.21 -1.23
C SER A 98 -7.37 6.37 -2.22
N LEU A 99 -7.90 5.21 -2.64
CA LEU A 99 -7.24 4.30 -3.58
C LEU A 99 -7.59 4.67 -5.03
N PRO A 100 -6.63 4.54 -5.98
CA PRO A 100 -6.90 4.76 -7.39
C PRO A 100 -7.98 3.83 -7.96
N ILE A 101 -8.85 4.40 -8.79
CA ILE A 101 -9.90 3.66 -9.50
C ILE A 101 -9.31 3.10 -10.81
N VAL A 102 -9.46 1.81 -11.02
CA VAL A 102 -9.00 1.13 -12.25
C VAL A 102 -9.66 1.76 -13.49
N GLY A 103 -8.82 2.11 -14.49
CA GLY A 103 -9.25 2.71 -15.74
C GLY A 103 -9.63 4.21 -15.68
N ILE A 104 -9.67 4.82 -14.48
CA ILE A 104 -10.14 6.20 -14.28
C ILE A 104 -9.03 7.14 -13.83
N ASP A 105 -8.32 6.83 -12.75
CA ASP A 105 -7.36 7.77 -12.18
C ASP A 105 -6.04 7.14 -11.72
N GLY A 106 -5.17 7.98 -11.17
CA GLY A 106 -3.88 7.61 -10.61
C GLY A 106 -3.04 6.77 -11.56
N THR A 107 -2.30 5.82 -11.01
CA THR A 107 -1.44 4.89 -11.75
C THR A 107 -2.22 3.85 -12.57
N MET A 108 -3.51 3.69 -12.27
CA MET A 108 -4.41 2.76 -12.97
C MET A 108 -5.19 3.38 -14.12
N LYS A 109 -5.07 4.70 -14.35
CA LYS A 109 -5.86 5.47 -15.34
C LYS A 109 -5.85 4.90 -16.77
N ARG A 110 -4.74 4.28 -17.18
CA ARG A 110 -4.55 3.74 -18.54
C ARG A 110 -4.57 2.22 -18.60
N ARG A 111 -4.82 1.57 -17.47
CA ARG A 111 -4.75 0.12 -17.32
C ARG A 111 -6.17 -0.47 -17.21
N LEU A 112 -6.37 -1.66 -17.75
CA LEU A 112 -7.60 -2.47 -17.62
C LEU A 112 -8.91 -1.75 -18.01
N LYS A 113 -8.86 -0.81 -18.97
CA LYS A 113 -10.05 -0.05 -19.40
C LYS A 113 -11.16 -0.90 -20.00
N GLY A 114 -10.83 -2.05 -20.58
CA GLY A 114 -11.79 -3.02 -21.15
C GLY A 114 -12.16 -4.16 -20.20
N SER A 115 -11.64 -4.15 -18.98
CA SER A 115 -11.90 -5.17 -17.97
C SER A 115 -13.20 -4.90 -17.20
N GLN A 116 -13.80 -5.94 -16.62
CA GLN A 116 -14.89 -5.81 -15.64
C GLN A 116 -14.44 -5.10 -14.36
N ALA A 117 -13.13 -5.03 -14.11
CA ALA A 117 -12.56 -4.24 -13.00
C ALA A 117 -12.63 -2.72 -13.24
N ALA A 118 -12.78 -2.26 -14.51
CA ALA A 118 -12.79 -0.83 -14.84
C ALA A 118 -13.92 -0.11 -14.10
N SER A 119 -13.60 1.07 -13.57
CA SER A 119 -14.50 1.95 -12.79
C SER A 119 -15.03 1.33 -11.48
N ARG A 120 -14.68 0.08 -11.15
CA ARG A 120 -15.18 -0.65 -9.98
C ARG A 120 -14.07 -0.95 -8.97
N ALA A 121 -12.95 -1.49 -9.44
CA ALA A 121 -11.85 -1.87 -8.57
C ALA A 121 -11.03 -0.66 -8.09
N ARG A 122 -10.50 -0.76 -6.87
CA ARG A 122 -9.72 0.26 -6.16
C ARG A 122 -8.35 -0.31 -5.84
N ILE A 123 -7.32 0.08 -6.60
CA ILE A 123 -6.01 -0.57 -6.57
C ILE A 123 -4.89 0.45 -6.38
N LYS A 124 -4.11 0.29 -5.32
CA LYS A 124 -2.82 0.94 -5.15
C LYS A 124 -1.73 0.10 -5.81
N THR A 125 -0.88 0.72 -6.62
CA THR A 125 0.27 0.06 -7.23
C THR A 125 1.57 0.44 -6.55
N GLY A 126 2.55 -0.45 -6.60
CA GLY A 126 3.95 -0.21 -6.31
C GLY A 126 4.81 -0.63 -7.49
N THR A 127 5.83 0.17 -7.82
CA THR A 127 6.82 -0.21 -8.83
C THR A 127 8.19 0.25 -8.35
N LEU A 128 9.12 -0.68 -8.24
CA LEU A 128 10.53 -0.47 -8.00
C LEU A 128 11.31 -1.06 -9.17
N ARG A 129 12.63 -0.88 -9.20
CA ARG A 129 13.47 -1.34 -10.31
C ARG A 129 13.28 -2.82 -10.66
N ASN A 130 13.11 -3.67 -9.66
CA ASN A 130 13.02 -5.13 -9.80
C ASN A 130 11.74 -5.66 -9.14
N GLY A 131 10.71 -4.83 -9.03
CA GLY A 131 9.50 -5.20 -8.31
C GLY A 131 8.25 -4.49 -8.80
N VAL A 132 7.17 -5.25 -8.90
CA VAL A 132 5.82 -4.75 -9.17
C VAL A 132 4.89 -5.28 -8.09
N ALA A 133 4.05 -4.41 -7.56
CA ALA A 133 3.06 -4.79 -6.57
C ALA A 133 1.71 -4.13 -6.86
N VAL A 134 0.65 -4.81 -6.44
CA VAL A 134 -0.71 -4.27 -6.37
C VAL A 134 -1.34 -4.70 -5.06
N ALA A 135 -2.17 -3.83 -4.50
CA ALA A 135 -2.96 -4.11 -3.31
C ALA A 135 -4.26 -3.29 -3.35
N GLY A 136 -5.38 -3.90 -3.04
CA GLY A 136 -6.66 -3.21 -3.00
C GLY A 136 -7.86 -4.13 -3.12
N TYR A 137 -8.97 -3.56 -3.57
CA TYR A 137 -10.27 -4.18 -3.62
C TYR A 137 -10.74 -4.34 -5.06
N VAL A 138 -11.22 -5.53 -5.39
CA VAL A 138 -11.74 -5.88 -6.72
C VAL A 138 -13.10 -6.55 -6.53
N PRO A 139 -14.21 -5.92 -6.94
CA PRO A 139 -15.49 -6.61 -6.98
C PRO A 139 -15.45 -7.74 -8.02
N ASP A 140 -15.86 -8.93 -7.63
CA ASP A 140 -15.99 -10.09 -8.52
C ASP A 140 -17.20 -9.97 -9.47
N ALA A 141 -17.48 -11.03 -10.23
CA ALA A 141 -18.61 -11.06 -11.17
C ALA A 141 -19.98 -10.97 -10.48
N ASN A 142 -20.07 -11.39 -9.22
CA ASN A 142 -21.28 -11.30 -8.40
C ASN A 142 -21.42 -9.95 -7.67
N GLY A 143 -20.37 -9.12 -7.72
CA GLY A 143 -20.29 -7.86 -6.97
C GLY A 143 -19.72 -8.02 -5.57
N GLU A 144 -19.29 -9.22 -5.18
CA GLU A 144 -18.65 -9.47 -3.89
C GLU A 144 -17.23 -8.88 -3.88
N GLN A 145 -16.88 -8.16 -2.82
CA GLN A 145 -15.60 -7.46 -2.73
C GLN A 145 -14.46 -8.42 -2.36
N CYS A 146 -13.55 -8.63 -3.29
CA CYS A 146 -12.35 -9.42 -3.09
C CYS A 146 -11.16 -8.53 -2.74
N ILE A 147 -10.32 -8.96 -1.79
CA ILE A 147 -9.02 -8.34 -1.50
C ILE A 147 -7.98 -8.98 -2.40
N VAL A 148 -7.30 -8.16 -3.20
CA VAL A 148 -6.23 -8.60 -4.09
C VAL A 148 -4.92 -8.00 -3.65
N VAL A 149 -3.93 -8.84 -3.36
CA VAL A 149 -2.55 -8.45 -3.08
C VAL A 149 -1.60 -9.33 -3.87
N ALA A 150 -0.76 -8.72 -4.67
CA ALA A 150 0.32 -9.41 -5.37
C ALA A 150 1.62 -8.61 -5.31
N ILE A 151 2.71 -9.30 -5.05
CA ILE A 151 4.08 -8.73 -5.02
C ILE A 151 4.95 -9.63 -5.87
N ILE A 152 5.56 -9.08 -6.91
CA ILE A 152 6.49 -9.76 -7.79
C ILE A 152 7.84 -9.09 -7.66
N ASN A 153 8.86 -9.84 -7.26
CA ASN A 153 10.24 -9.40 -7.15
C ASN A 153 11.15 -10.36 -7.93
N HIS A 154 11.96 -9.83 -8.84
CA HIS A 154 12.94 -10.64 -9.56
C HIS A 154 14.04 -9.75 -10.14
N ASP A 155 15.32 -10.15 -10.00
CA ASP A 155 16.47 -9.32 -10.37
C ASP A 155 16.49 -8.91 -11.85
N ASN A 156 16.00 -9.76 -12.74
CA ASN A 156 15.94 -9.54 -14.18
C ASN A 156 14.51 -9.28 -14.67
N MET A 157 13.61 -8.78 -13.81
CA MET A 157 12.25 -8.57 -14.22
C MET A 157 12.11 -7.34 -15.12
N ASP A 158 11.51 -7.54 -16.30
CA ASP A 158 10.90 -6.45 -17.04
C ASP A 158 9.61 -6.00 -16.32
N ASN A 159 9.59 -4.75 -15.88
CA ASN A 159 8.42 -4.18 -15.19
C ASN A 159 7.16 -4.19 -16.08
N GLY A 160 7.30 -4.24 -17.41
CA GLY A 160 6.18 -4.38 -18.32
C GLY A 160 5.52 -5.75 -18.18
N ALA A 161 6.31 -6.82 -18.19
CA ALA A 161 5.84 -8.19 -17.98
C ALA A 161 5.23 -8.36 -16.58
N GLY A 162 5.88 -7.84 -15.54
CA GLY A 162 5.34 -7.86 -14.17
C GLY A 162 3.99 -7.15 -14.05
N ARG A 163 3.81 -6.01 -14.73
CA ARG A 163 2.52 -5.31 -14.79
C ARG A 163 1.45 -6.15 -15.51
N GLY A 164 1.80 -6.81 -16.60
CA GLY A 164 0.89 -7.71 -17.31
C GLY A 164 0.35 -8.83 -16.42
N ILE A 165 1.21 -9.42 -15.59
CA ILE A 165 0.82 -10.51 -14.67
C ILE A 165 -0.16 -10.00 -13.62
N VAL A 166 0.12 -8.87 -12.97
CA VAL A 166 -0.77 -8.33 -11.93
C VAL A 166 -2.07 -7.78 -12.53
N ASP A 167 -2.05 -7.28 -13.78
CA ASP A 167 -3.26 -6.88 -14.49
C ASP A 167 -4.14 -8.09 -14.82
N ALA A 168 -3.54 -9.20 -15.26
CA ALA A 168 -4.26 -10.44 -15.52
C ALA A 168 -4.91 -11.00 -14.24
N LEU A 169 -4.23 -10.90 -13.08
CA LEU A 169 -4.81 -11.29 -11.80
C LEU A 169 -6.03 -10.44 -11.43
N ILE A 170 -5.94 -9.12 -11.59
CA ILE A 170 -7.06 -8.21 -11.31
C ILE A 170 -8.24 -8.52 -12.24
N ASP A 171 -7.98 -8.69 -13.55
CA ASP A 171 -9.02 -9.01 -14.52
C ASP A 171 -9.66 -10.37 -14.25
N TRP A 172 -8.85 -11.37 -13.94
CA TRP A 172 -9.32 -12.70 -13.56
C TRP A 172 -10.24 -12.63 -12.33
N THR A 173 -9.84 -11.90 -11.29
CA THR A 173 -10.66 -11.73 -10.08
C THR A 173 -12.01 -11.09 -10.41
N ALA A 174 -12.01 -10.03 -11.23
CA ALA A 174 -13.23 -9.33 -11.60
C ALA A 174 -14.19 -10.17 -12.46
N ASN A 175 -13.67 -11.18 -13.17
CA ASN A 175 -14.46 -12.11 -13.97
C ASN A 175 -14.80 -13.43 -13.25
N SER A 176 -14.19 -13.68 -12.09
CA SER A 176 -14.48 -14.86 -11.28
C SER A 176 -15.76 -14.66 -10.48
N SER A 177 -16.48 -15.74 -10.23
CA SER A 177 -17.54 -15.76 -9.21
C SER A 177 -16.99 -16.48 -7.99
N SER A 178 -16.91 -15.80 -6.84
CA SER A 178 -16.73 -16.49 -5.57
C SER A 178 -17.94 -17.39 -5.35
N ALA A 179 -17.71 -18.70 -5.23
CA ALA A 179 -18.76 -19.59 -4.75
C ALA A 179 -19.13 -19.12 -3.34
N SER A 180 -20.36 -18.67 -3.13
CA SER A 180 -20.86 -18.38 -1.80
C SER A 180 -20.59 -19.62 -0.95
N ALA A 181 -19.75 -19.50 0.07
CA ALA A 181 -19.63 -20.54 1.07
C ALA A 181 -21.00 -20.66 1.75
N MET A 182 -21.74 -21.71 1.39
CA MET A 182 -22.96 -22.12 2.11
C MET A 182 -22.59 -22.61 3.50
#